data_3216fae0f291a68967d21c870ef91d9e
#
_entry.id   3216fae0f291a68967d21c870ef91d9e
#
_cell.length_a   1.000
_cell.length_b   1.000
_cell.length_c   1.000
_cell.angle_alpha   90.00
_cell.angle_beta   90.00
_cell.angle_gamma   90.00
#
_symmetry.space_group_name_H-M   'P 1'
#
loop_
_entity.id
_entity.type
_entity.pdbx_description
1 polymer ?
#
loop_
_entity_poly.entity_id
_entity_poly.type
_entity_poly.pdbx_seq_one_letter_code
_entity_poly.pdbx_strand_id
1 'polypeptide(L)'
;AFAAQLLAGIDGIKNRIEPPEPIDKDLYELPPEEHALIEQVPASLDEALAALEADHDFLTVGDVFPEDLIETWIAYKREHEIDPMRLRPHPYEFELYYDV
;
A
#
# COMPACT_ATOMS: atom_id res chain seq x y z
N ALA A 1 -7.25 -4.57 -10.07
CA ALA A 1 -6.63 -3.26 -9.87
C ALA A 1 -7.50 -2.11 -10.37
N PHE A 2 -7.97 -2.15 -11.62
CA PHE A 2 -8.82 -1.08 -12.17
C PHE A 2 -10.16 -0.95 -11.46
N ALA A 3 -10.78 -2.08 -11.10
CA ALA A 3 -12.04 -2.06 -10.36
C ALA A 3 -11.87 -1.40 -8.98
N ALA A 4 -10.77 -1.67 -8.30
CA ALA A 4 -10.47 -1.05 -7.01
C ALA A 4 -10.28 0.46 -7.13
N GLN A 5 -9.57 0.92 -8.16
CA GLN A 5 -9.38 2.33 -8.43
C GLN A 5 -10.70 3.03 -8.73
N LEU A 6 -11.57 2.40 -9.52
CA LEU A 6 -12.89 2.93 -9.82
C LEU A 6 -13.75 3.06 -8.55
N LEU A 7 -13.75 2.04 -7.70
CA LEU A 7 -14.47 2.06 -6.43
C LEU A 7 -13.95 3.15 -5.48
N ALA A 8 -12.65 3.36 -5.44
CA ALA A 8 -12.05 4.45 -4.66
C ALA A 8 -12.52 5.81 -5.17
N GLY A 9 -12.56 6.01 -6.48
CA GLY A 9 -13.06 7.24 -7.09
C GLY A 9 -14.54 7.48 -6.79
N ILE A 10 -15.36 6.45 -6.89
CA ILE A 10 -16.79 6.52 -6.57
C ILE A 10 -17.00 6.86 -5.09
N ASP A 11 -16.21 6.26 -4.19
CA ASP A 11 -16.25 6.56 -2.76
C ASP A 11 -15.95 8.03 -2.50
N GLY A 12 -14.91 8.57 -3.15
CA GLY A 12 -14.56 9.98 -3.05
C GLY A 12 -15.70 10.91 -3.48
N ILE A 13 -16.37 10.61 -4.58
CA ILE A 13 -17.50 11.38 -5.08
C ILE A 13 -18.71 11.26 -4.14
N LYS A 14 -19.05 10.04 -3.74
CA LYS A 14 -20.22 9.75 -2.91
C LYS A 14 -20.10 10.40 -1.53
N ASN A 15 -18.94 10.40 -0.93
CA ASN A 15 -18.68 10.99 0.38
C ASN A 15 -18.15 12.42 0.32
N ARG A 16 -18.07 13.00 -0.87
CA ARG A 16 -17.60 14.38 -1.10
C ARG A 16 -16.25 14.66 -0.46
N ILE A 17 -15.33 13.73 -0.64
CA ILE A 17 -13.97 13.86 -0.09
C ILE A 17 -13.23 14.93 -0.90
N GLU A 18 -12.77 15.97 -0.20
CA GLU A 18 -11.96 17.02 -0.83
C GLU A 18 -10.51 16.56 -0.96
N PRO A 19 -9.88 16.74 -2.12
CA PRO A 19 -8.45 16.48 -2.22
C PRO A 19 -7.67 17.48 -1.38
N PRO A 20 -6.47 17.11 -0.91
CA PRO A 20 -5.61 18.05 -0.22
C PRO A 20 -5.13 19.15 -1.15
N GLU A 21 -4.58 20.23 -0.59
CA GLU A 21 -4.05 21.33 -1.40
C GLU A 21 -2.96 20.85 -2.35
N PRO A 22 -2.91 21.42 -3.58
CA PRO A 22 -1.86 21.06 -4.53
C PRO A 22 -0.47 21.38 -3.97
N ILE A 23 0.50 20.51 -4.30
CA ILE A 23 1.88 20.71 -3.90
C ILE A 23 2.66 21.17 -5.12
N ASP A 24 3.04 22.47 -5.13
CA ASP A 24 3.77 23.09 -6.23
C ASP A 24 5.29 23.07 -6.03
N LYS A 25 5.78 22.27 -5.09
CA LYS A 25 7.20 22.19 -4.74
C LYS A 25 7.80 20.87 -5.21
N ASP A 26 9.11 20.89 -5.49
CA ASP A 26 9.85 19.67 -5.75
C ASP A 26 9.91 18.83 -4.47
N LEU A 27 9.34 17.62 -4.52
CA LEU A 27 9.26 16.72 -3.37
C LEU A 27 10.64 16.26 -2.88
N TYR A 28 11.64 16.26 -3.75
CA TYR A 28 13.01 15.85 -3.40
C TYR A 28 13.78 16.94 -2.65
N GLU A 29 13.37 18.20 -2.78
CA GLU A 29 14.01 19.35 -2.16
C GLU A 29 13.28 19.87 -0.93
N LEU A 30 12.17 19.24 -0.54
CA LEU A 30 11.40 19.67 0.63
C LEU A 30 12.17 19.42 1.93
N PRO A 31 12.09 20.38 2.89
CA PRO A 31 12.57 20.12 4.25
C PRO A 31 11.88 18.90 4.87
N PRO A 32 12.54 18.15 5.76
CA PRO A 32 11.93 16.98 6.39
C PRO A 32 10.60 17.26 7.08
N GLU A 33 10.42 18.45 7.64
CA GLU A 33 9.18 18.87 8.31
C GLU A 33 8.00 18.96 7.34
N GLU A 34 8.22 19.56 6.17
CA GLU A 34 7.18 19.65 5.13
C GLU A 34 6.95 18.29 4.46
N HIS A 35 8.01 17.51 4.25
CA HIS A 35 7.92 16.17 3.67
C HIS A 35 7.09 15.22 4.54
N ALA A 36 7.17 15.35 5.85
CA ALA A 36 6.40 14.55 6.79
C ALA A 36 4.89 14.81 6.74
N LEU A 37 4.46 15.97 6.24
CA LEU A 37 3.05 16.33 6.06
C LEU A 37 2.43 15.75 4.79
N ILE A 38 3.24 15.21 3.89
CA ILE A 38 2.80 14.65 2.62
C ILE A 38 2.52 13.16 2.80
N GLU A 39 1.31 12.74 2.45
CA GLU A 39 0.97 11.33 2.43
C GLU A 39 1.71 10.62 1.32
N GLN A 40 2.27 9.46 1.62
CA GLN A 40 3.02 8.65 0.68
C GLN A 40 2.34 7.30 0.47
N VAL A 41 2.56 6.72 -0.71
CA VAL A 41 2.14 5.35 -0.97
C VAL A 41 2.97 4.37 -0.14
N PRO A 42 2.44 3.17 0.18
CA PRO A 42 3.21 2.17 0.90
C PRO A 42 4.53 1.85 0.20
N ALA A 43 5.59 1.70 0.99
CA ALA A 43 6.94 1.42 0.46
C ALA A 43 7.22 -0.08 0.28
N SER A 44 6.37 -0.95 0.80
CA SER A 44 6.52 -2.40 0.71
C SER A 44 5.17 -3.09 0.54
N LEU A 45 5.20 -4.35 0.09
CA LEU A 45 3.99 -5.16 -0.01
C LEU A 45 3.34 -5.37 1.36
N ASP A 46 4.12 -5.54 2.41
CA ASP A 46 3.60 -5.71 3.77
C ASP A 46 2.83 -4.47 4.24
N GLU A 47 3.39 -3.27 4.00
CA GLU A 47 2.70 -2.01 4.31
C GLU A 47 1.41 -1.85 3.47
N ALA A 48 1.44 -2.23 2.20
CA ALA A 48 0.27 -2.18 1.33
C ALA A 48 -0.83 -3.12 1.82
N LEU A 49 -0.49 -4.34 2.24
CA LEU A 49 -1.45 -5.30 2.80
C LEU A 49 -2.01 -4.83 4.13
N ALA A 50 -1.20 -4.21 4.98
CA ALA A 50 -1.67 -3.64 6.25
C ALA A 50 -2.65 -2.50 6.01
N ALA A 51 -2.40 -1.64 5.02
CA ALA A 51 -3.32 -0.57 4.63
C ALA A 51 -4.64 -1.12 4.08
N LEU A 52 -4.59 -2.17 3.27
CA LEU A 52 -5.79 -2.84 2.75
C LEU A 52 -6.61 -3.46 3.88
N GLU A 53 -5.96 -4.09 4.85
CA GLU A 53 -6.61 -4.67 6.02
C GLU A 53 -7.30 -3.59 6.88
N ALA A 54 -6.67 -2.43 7.01
CA ALA A 54 -7.18 -1.32 7.82
C ALA A 54 -8.33 -0.56 7.12
N ASP A 55 -8.30 -0.45 5.80
CA ASP A 55 -9.28 0.33 5.03
C ASP A 55 -9.63 -0.37 3.73
N HIS A 56 -10.75 -1.09 3.71
CA HIS A 56 -11.25 -1.78 2.51
C HIS A 56 -12.77 -1.70 2.36
N ASP A 57 -13.44 -0.89 3.17
CA ASP A 57 -14.91 -0.79 3.13
C ASP A 57 -15.42 -0.34 1.76
N PHE A 58 -14.71 0.56 1.10
CA PHE A 58 -15.07 1.03 -0.24
C PHE A 58 -15.04 -0.08 -1.30
N LEU A 59 -14.24 -1.13 -1.10
CA LEU A 59 -14.13 -2.27 -2.02
C LEU A 59 -15.33 -3.23 -1.90
N THR A 60 -16.00 -3.26 -0.76
CA THR A 60 -17.12 -4.16 -0.52
C THR A 60 -18.46 -3.62 -1.05
N VAL A 61 -18.49 -2.38 -1.52
CA VAL A 61 -19.70 -1.76 -2.08
C VAL A 61 -20.15 -2.53 -3.32
N GLY A 62 -21.43 -2.94 -3.32
CA GLY A 62 -22.01 -3.69 -4.42
C GLY A 62 -21.49 -5.12 -4.59
N ASP A 63 -20.82 -5.67 -3.57
CA ASP A 63 -20.21 -7.01 -3.57
C ASP A 63 -19.19 -7.24 -4.70
N VAL A 64 -18.59 -6.17 -5.20
CA VAL A 64 -17.53 -6.27 -6.22
C VAL A 64 -16.33 -7.03 -5.68
N PHE A 65 -15.93 -6.71 -4.43
CA PHE A 65 -14.90 -7.45 -3.71
C PHE A 65 -15.48 -7.91 -2.37
N PRO A 66 -15.94 -9.18 -2.26
CA PRO A 66 -16.41 -9.70 -0.98
C PRO A 66 -15.32 -9.65 0.08
N GLU A 67 -15.70 -9.43 1.34
CA GLU A 67 -14.76 -9.36 2.45
C GLU A 67 -13.92 -10.63 2.57
N ASP A 68 -14.51 -11.78 2.37
CA ASP A 68 -13.81 -13.09 2.37
C ASP A 68 -12.69 -13.13 1.33
N LEU A 69 -12.91 -12.55 0.15
CA LEU A 69 -11.90 -12.47 -0.91
C LEU A 69 -10.73 -11.60 -0.47
N ILE A 70 -11.02 -10.46 0.15
CA ILE A 70 -9.99 -9.53 0.62
C ILE A 70 -9.15 -10.19 1.71
N GLU A 71 -9.77 -10.82 2.70
CA GLU A 71 -9.08 -11.53 3.77
C GLU A 71 -8.22 -12.69 3.24
N THR A 72 -8.77 -13.48 2.33
CA THR A 72 -8.07 -14.59 1.69
C THR A 72 -6.86 -14.08 0.87
N TRP A 73 -7.03 -13.00 0.15
CA TRP A 73 -5.96 -12.38 -0.64
C TRP A 73 -4.79 -11.90 0.24
N ILE A 74 -5.11 -11.23 1.34
CA ILE A 74 -4.11 -10.75 2.29
C ILE A 74 -3.33 -11.92 2.89
N ALA A 75 -4.03 -12.95 3.35
CA ALA A 75 -3.42 -14.13 3.93
C ALA A 75 -2.53 -14.86 2.90
N TYR A 76 -3.02 -15.03 1.68
CA TYR A 76 -2.29 -15.67 0.59
C TYR A 76 -0.99 -14.92 0.28
N LYS A 77 -1.05 -13.60 0.16
CA LYS A 77 0.12 -12.77 -0.16
C LYS A 77 1.16 -12.81 0.96
N ARG A 78 0.73 -12.80 2.22
CA ARG A 78 1.65 -12.90 3.36
C ARG A 78 2.33 -14.27 3.39
N GLU A 79 1.58 -15.34 3.21
CA GLU A 79 2.11 -16.71 3.27
C GLU A 79 3.03 -17.05 2.10
N HIS A 80 2.66 -16.65 0.87
CA HIS A 80 3.35 -17.08 -0.34
C HIS A 80 4.40 -16.10 -0.87
N GLU A 81 4.34 -14.83 -0.50
CA GLU A 81 5.27 -13.84 -1.02
C GLU A 81 6.11 -13.16 0.07
N ILE A 82 5.48 -12.66 1.13
CA ILE A 82 6.19 -11.91 2.17
C ILE A 82 7.03 -12.83 3.06
N ASP A 83 6.43 -13.85 3.64
CA ASP A 83 7.12 -14.75 4.56
C ASP A 83 8.27 -15.52 3.90
N PRO A 84 8.10 -16.09 2.69
CA PRO A 84 9.22 -16.71 2.00
C PRO A 84 10.37 -15.76 1.70
N MET A 85 10.09 -14.50 1.36
CA MET A 85 11.13 -13.51 1.12
C MET A 85 11.90 -13.15 2.38
N ARG A 86 11.22 -13.06 3.51
CA ARG A 86 11.86 -12.80 4.82
C ARG A 86 12.79 -13.92 5.26
N LEU A 87 12.46 -15.15 4.90
CA LEU A 87 13.24 -16.34 5.26
C LEU A 87 14.43 -16.57 4.31
N ARG A 88 14.49 -15.87 3.19
CA ARG A 88 15.56 -16.01 2.21
C ARG A 88 16.53 -14.86 2.28
N PRO A 89 17.85 -15.12 2.29
CA PRO A 89 18.82 -14.05 2.28
C PRO A 89 18.73 -13.23 0.99
N HIS A 90 18.85 -11.92 1.13
CA HIS A 90 18.98 -11.04 -0.02
C HIS A 90 20.35 -11.23 -0.67
N PRO A 91 20.48 -11.15 -2.01
CA PRO A 91 21.78 -11.28 -2.68
C PRO A 91 22.88 -10.37 -2.10
N TYR A 92 22.53 -9.18 -1.65
CA TYR A 92 23.46 -8.25 -1.01
C TYR A 92 24.00 -8.77 0.32
N GLU A 93 23.23 -9.57 1.06
CA GLU A 93 23.69 -10.21 2.30
C GLU A 93 24.82 -11.19 2.02
N PHE A 94 24.77 -11.93 0.91
CA PHE A 94 25.88 -12.78 0.50
C PHE A 94 27.14 -11.97 0.23
N GLU A 95 27.01 -10.82 -0.41
CA GLU A 95 28.12 -9.90 -0.69
C GLU A 95 28.75 -9.40 0.61
N LEU A 96 27.92 -9.02 1.59
CA LEU A 96 28.39 -8.50 2.87
C LEU A 96 29.08 -9.56 3.74
N TYR A 97 28.61 -10.80 3.74
CA TYR A 97 29.04 -11.82 4.69
C TYR A 97 30.06 -12.82 4.12
N TYR A 98 30.12 -13.02 2.82
CA TYR A 98 31.06 -13.95 2.22
C TYR A 98 32.45 -13.35 1.96
N ASP A 99 32.58 -12.04 1.93
CA ASP A 99 33.85 -11.33 1.76
C ASP A 99 34.49 -10.89 3.08
N VAL A 100 34.06 -11.44 4.17
CA VAL A 100 34.57 -11.08 5.50
C VAL A 100 35.77 -11.93 5.87
#